data_79da19d3a1d0a5f226bdcf621e985427
#
_entry.id   79da19d3a1d0a5f226bdcf621e985427
#
_cell.length_a   1.000
_cell.length_b   1.000
_cell.length_c   1.000
_cell.angle_alpha   90.00
_cell.angle_beta   90.00
_cell.angle_gamma   90.00
#
_symmetry.space_group_name_H-M   'P 1'
#
loop_
_entity.id
_entity.type
_entity.pdbx_description
1 polymer ?
#
loop_
_entity_poly.entity_id
_entity_poly.type
_entity_poly.pdbx_seq_one_letter_code
_entity_poly.pdbx_strand_id
1 'polypeptide(L)'
;MDDQTLIGLYWARDEDAIKETSTKYGKLCRYIANNILKTAEDCEECLNDTYFAVWNAIPAQRPNKFSVFISRITRNLALKKWEYLSAAKCNPSAIISLDELGDCVSGRFSIESEIESKHIESTIDTFLWKQGHEKRNIFIRRYWYFDSIESICEKTGFSQSKVKSILYDMRLKLRKYLESEGIEV
;
A
#
# COMPACT_ATOMS: atom_id res chain seq x y z
N MET A 1 -15.30 -18.10 -0.94
CA MET A 1 -15.33 -17.81 -2.41
C MET A 1 -13.92 -17.54 -2.91
N ASP A 2 -13.53 -18.01 -4.10
CA ASP A 2 -12.24 -17.63 -4.73
C ASP A 2 -12.32 -16.25 -5.39
N ASP A 3 -11.15 -15.69 -5.77
CA ASP A 3 -11.08 -14.31 -6.28
C ASP A 3 -11.68 -14.17 -7.69
N GLN A 4 -11.63 -15.22 -8.51
CA GLN A 4 -12.16 -15.16 -9.88
C GLN A 4 -13.70 -15.13 -9.86
N THR A 5 -14.31 -15.95 -9.00
CA THR A 5 -15.76 -15.94 -8.79
C THR A 5 -16.21 -14.57 -8.24
N LEU A 6 -15.47 -14.02 -7.27
CA LEU A 6 -15.75 -12.70 -6.71
C LEU A 6 -15.67 -11.58 -7.78
N ILE A 7 -14.63 -11.59 -8.62
CA ILE A 7 -14.50 -10.66 -9.75
C ILE A 7 -15.66 -10.84 -10.72
N GLY A 8 -16.11 -12.08 -10.95
CA GLY A 8 -17.28 -12.40 -11.78
C GLY A 8 -18.56 -11.73 -11.29
N LEU A 9 -18.80 -11.70 -9.97
CA LEU A 9 -19.96 -11.00 -9.39
C LEU A 9 -19.91 -9.49 -9.68
N TYR A 10 -18.74 -8.85 -9.56
CA TYR A 10 -18.58 -7.43 -9.93
C TYR A 10 -18.86 -7.17 -11.40
N TRP A 11 -18.45 -8.09 -12.30
CA TRP A 11 -18.75 -8.02 -13.73
C TRP A 11 -20.22 -8.17 -14.03
N ALA A 12 -20.91 -9.04 -13.30
CA ALA A 12 -22.36 -9.25 -13.39
C ALA A 12 -23.16 -8.12 -12.74
N ARG A 13 -22.50 -7.16 -12.08
CA ARG A 13 -23.15 -6.12 -11.26
C ARG A 13 -24.05 -6.69 -10.17
N ASP A 14 -23.65 -7.82 -9.61
CA ASP A 14 -24.33 -8.45 -8.48
C ASP A 14 -23.90 -7.81 -7.18
N GLU A 15 -24.86 -7.29 -6.39
CA GLU A 15 -24.61 -6.60 -5.12
C GLU A 15 -23.96 -7.50 -4.05
N ASP A 16 -24.13 -8.82 -4.15
CA ASP A 16 -23.45 -9.77 -3.27
C ASP A 16 -21.92 -9.68 -3.39
N ALA A 17 -21.38 -9.13 -4.49
CA ALA A 17 -19.95 -8.85 -4.63
C ALA A 17 -19.39 -7.99 -3.50
N ILE A 18 -20.13 -6.96 -3.06
CA ILE A 18 -19.72 -6.05 -1.98
C ILE A 18 -19.69 -6.79 -0.66
N LYS A 19 -20.73 -7.56 -0.36
CA LYS A 19 -20.86 -8.35 0.87
C LYS A 19 -19.75 -9.40 0.99
N GLU A 20 -19.52 -10.13 -0.09
CA GLU A 20 -18.46 -11.14 -0.16
C GLU A 20 -17.05 -10.52 -0.03
N THR A 21 -16.84 -9.35 -0.65
CA THR A 21 -15.59 -8.59 -0.50
C THR A 21 -15.38 -8.16 0.95
N SER A 22 -16.41 -7.61 1.59
CA SER A 22 -16.34 -7.22 3.00
C SER A 22 -16.03 -8.40 3.91
N THR A 23 -16.66 -9.55 3.67
CA THR A 23 -16.42 -10.77 4.44
C THR A 23 -14.99 -11.27 4.29
N LYS A 24 -14.48 -11.32 3.06
CA LYS A 24 -13.16 -11.90 2.74
C LYS A 24 -12.01 -10.95 3.03
N TYR A 25 -12.16 -9.67 2.67
CA TYR A 25 -11.07 -8.68 2.67
C TYR A 25 -11.27 -7.54 3.68
N GLY A 26 -12.41 -7.46 4.35
CA GLY A 26 -12.71 -6.39 5.30
C GLY A 26 -11.67 -6.25 6.42
N LYS A 27 -11.17 -7.38 6.95
CA LYS A 27 -10.10 -7.36 7.97
C LYS A 27 -8.79 -6.78 7.43
N LEU A 28 -8.42 -7.10 6.19
CA LEU A 28 -7.22 -6.57 5.53
C LEU A 28 -7.35 -5.08 5.25
N CYS A 29 -8.48 -4.65 4.70
CA CYS A 29 -8.75 -3.23 4.42
C CYS A 29 -8.76 -2.41 5.72
N ARG A 30 -9.42 -2.90 6.77
CA ARG A 30 -9.43 -2.28 8.09
C ARG A 30 -8.03 -2.16 8.68
N TYR A 31 -7.22 -3.20 8.57
CA TYR A 31 -5.84 -3.18 9.02
C TYR A 31 -5.03 -2.07 8.33
N ILE A 32 -5.15 -1.94 7.00
CA ILE A 32 -4.47 -0.90 6.23
C ILE A 32 -4.98 0.49 6.64
N ALA A 33 -6.30 0.67 6.70
CA ALA A 33 -6.91 1.94 7.08
C ALA A 33 -6.50 2.37 8.50
N ASN A 34 -6.53 1.47 9.49
CA ASN A 34 -6.15 1.77 10.87
C ASN A 34 -4.67 2.16 11.04
N ASN A 35 -3.79 1.64 10.19
CA ASN A 35 -2.37 2.04 10.22
C ASN A 35 -2.15 3.46 9.70
N ILE A 36 -3.09 4.01 8.94
CA ILE A 36 -3.00 5.35 8.33
C ILE A 36 -3.90 6.35 9.06
N LEU A 37 -5.15 5.96 9.31
CA LEU A 37 -6.18 6.79 9.93
C LEU A 37 -6.24 6.55 11.43
N LYS A 38 -6.71 7.56 12.20
CA LYS A 38 -6.69 7.50 13.68
C LYS A 38 -8.01 7.13 14.31
N THR A 39 -9.11 7.47 13.65
CA THR A 39 -10.45 7.29 14.23
C THR A 39 -11.15 6.08 13.60
N ALA A 40 -12.00 5.43 14.37
CA ALA A 40 -12.78 4.31 13.88
C ALA A 40 -13.76 4.77 12.78
N GLU A 41 -14.31 5.97 12.91
CA GLU A 41 -15.24 6.58 11.97
C GLU A 41 -14.57 6.80 10.61
N ASP A 42 -13.36 7.38 10.60
CA ASP A 42 -12.60 7.59 9.36
C ASP A 42 -12.22 6.27 8.68
N CYS A 43 -11.92 5.24 9.48
CA CYS A 43 -11.63 3.91 8.95
C CYS A 43 -12.87 3.28 8.31
N GLU A 44 -14.03 3.34 8.96
CA GLU A 44 -15.30 2.81 8.40
C GLU A 44 -15.68 3.53 7.11
N GLU A 45 -15.59 4.85 7.07
CA GLU A 45 -15.84 5.62 5.86
C GLU A 45 -14.87 5.22 4.75
N CYS A 46 -13.57 5.11 5.04
CA CYS A 46 -12.57 4.65 4.08
C CYS A 46 -12.87 3.23 3.54
N LEU A 47 -13.39 2.32 4.37
CA LEU A 47 -13.79 1.00 3.93
C LEU A 47 -14.98 1.06 2.97
N ASN A 48 -16.00 1.85 3.28
CA ASN A 48 -17.16 2.04 2.43
C ASN A 48 -16.75 2.64 1.07
N ASP A 49 -15.90 3.66 1.09
CA ASP A 49 -15.32 4.26 -0.11
C ASP A 49 -14.50 3.25 -0.93
N THR A 50 -13.76 2.35 -0.24
CA THR A 50 -13.02 1.29 -0.89
C THR A 50 -13.93 0.34 -1.66
N TYR A 51 -15.02 -0.12 -1.05
CA TYR A 51 -15.97 -1.02 -1.71
C TYR A 51 -16.65 -0.35 -2.90
N PHE A 52 -17.02 0.92 -2.75
CA PHE A 52 -17.59 1.71 -3.83
C PHE A 52 -16.59 1.94 -4.98
N ALA A 53 -15.34 2.25 -4.66
CA ALA A 53 -14.30 2.42 -5.67
C ALA A 53 -14.01 1.11 -6.42
N VAL A 54 -13.97 -0.03 -5.74
CA VAL A 54 -13.84 -1.36 -6.37
C VAL A 54 -15.01 -1.66 -7.30
N TRP A 55 -16.25 -1.36 -6.85
CA TRP A 55 -17.46 -1.52 -7.65
C TRP A 55 -17.38 -0.75 -8.96
N ASN A 56 -16.90 0.49 -8.92
CA ASN A 56 -16.77 1.32 -10.10
C ASN A 56 -15.59 0.94 -11.01
N ALA A 57 -14.51 0.43 -10.43
CA ALA A 57 -13.27 0.16 -11.18
C ALA A 57 -13.30 -1.17 -11.95
N ILE A 58 -13.95 -2.21 -11.45
CA ILE A 58 -13.85 -3.57 -12.03
C ILE A 58 -14.43 -3.71 -13.44
N PRO A 59 -15.50 -3.04 -13.88
CA PRO A 59 -15.92 -3.18 -15.28
C PRO A 59 -14.86 -2.71 -16.29
N ALA A 60 -14.02 -1.72 -15.90
CA ALA A 60 -12.94 -1.23 -16.75
C ALA A 60 -11.60 -1.95 -16.49
N GLN A 61 -11.45 -2.56 -15.32
CA GLN A 61 -10.21 -3.22 -14.88
C GLN A 61 -10.50 -4.66 -14.48
N ARG A 62 -9.64 -5.59 -14.92
CA ARG A 62 -9.72 -7.01 -14.52
C ARG A 62 -8.46 -7.39 -13.74
N PRO A 63 -8.47 -7.27 -12.40
CA PRO A 63 -7.28 -7.53 -11.62
C PRO A 63 -6.93 -9.02 -11.60
N ASN A 64 -5.66 -9.35 -11.82
CA ASN A 64 -5.15 -10.73 -11.70
C ASN A 64 -5.08 -11.22 -10.25
N LYS A 65 -4.83 -10.28 -9.30
CA LYS A 65 -4.76 -10.55 -7.86
C LYS A 65 -5.65 -9.55 -7.13
N PHE A 66 -6.84 -9.99 -6.76
CA PHE A 66 -7.84 -9.12 -6.14
C PHE A 66 -7.40 -8.54 -4.79
N SER A 67 -6.68 -9.34 -3.98
CA SER A 67 -6.14 -8.86 -2.69
C SER A 67 -5.20 -7.66 -2.84
N VAL A 68 -4.32 -7.67 -3.84
CA VAL A 68 -3.38 -6.56 -4.12
C VAL A 68 -4.15 -5.35 -4.64
N PHE A 69 -5.12 -5.57 -5.52
CA PHE A 69 -5.95 -4.52 -6.10
C PHE A 69 -6.74 -3.75 -5.04
N ILE A 70 -7.48 -4.46 -4.18
CA ILE A 70 -8.26 -3.83 -3.10
C ILE A 70 -7.36 -3.16 -2.07
N SER A 71 -6.23 -3.76 -1.71
CA SER A 71 -5.26 -3.16 -0.78
C SER A 71 -4.72 -1.83 -1.30
N ARG A 72 -4.42 -1.73 -2.61
CA ARG A 72 -3.98 -0.48 -3.25
C ARG A 72 -5.05 0.59 -3.18
N ILE A 73 -6.29 0.25 -3.50
CA ILE A 73 -7.42 1.19 -3.43
C ILE A 73 -7.61 1.69 -1.99
N THR A 74 -7.68 0.78 -1.02
CA THR A 74 -7.83 1.14 0.40
C THR A 74 -6.71 2.07 0.87
N ARG A 75 -5.46 1.72 0.55
CA ARG A 75 -4.29 2.54 0.91
C ARG A 75 -4.37 3.94 0.32
N ASN A 76 -4.68 4.05 -0.97
CA ASN A 76 -4.74 5.34 -1.65
C ASN A 76 -5.86 6.23 -1.09
N LEU A 77 -7.03 5.65 -0.81
CA LEU A 77 -8.14 6.37 -0.18
C LEU A 77 -7.80 6.81 1.24
N ALA A 78 -7.19 5.93 2.03
CA ALA A 78 -6.76 6.25 3.38
C ALA A 78 -5.70 7.38 3.39
N LEU A 79 -4.73 7.37 2.47
CA LEU A 79 -3.73 8.44 2.35
C LEU A 79 -4.37 9.75 1.92
N LYS A 80 -5.26 9.74 0.93
CA LYS A 80 -5.98 10.94 0.48
C LYS A 80 -6.83 11.54 1.61
N LYS A 81 -7.53 10.70 2.36
CA LYS A 81 -8.31 11.14 3.52
C LYS A 81 -7.39 11.69 4.61
N TRP A 82 -6.26 11.03 4.86
CA TRP A 82 -5.27 11.49 5.80
C TRP A 82 -4.69 12.86 5.40
N GLU A 83 -4.34 13.10 4.14
CA GLU A 83 -3.89 14.41 3.63
C GLU A 83 -4.94 15.49 3.90
N TYR A 84 -6.21 15.22 3.63
CA TYR A 84 -7.32 16.13 3.91
C TYR A 84 -7.44 16.44 5.41
N LEU A 85 -7.28 15.43 6.28
CA LEU A 85 -7.38 15.58 7.74
C LEU A 85 -6.08 16.11 8.37
N SER A 86 -4.92 15.97 7.73
CA SER A 86 -3.61 16.33 8.28
C SER A 86 -3.37 17.84 8.33
N ALA A 87 -4.16 18.62 7.61
CA ALA A 87 -4.29 20.05 7.90
C ALA A 87 -4.74 20.31 9.35
N ALA A 88 -5.25 19.31 10.07
CA ALA A 88 -5.75 19.38 11.43
C ALA A 88 -5.02 18.51 12.48
N LYS A 89 -4.60 17.24 12.21
CA LYS A 89 -3.88 16.35 13.19
C LYS A 89 -3.27 15.10 12.54
N CYS A 90 -1.94 14.95 12.55
CA CYS A 90 -1.19 13.87 11.90
C CYS A 90 -1.13 12.52 12.63
N ASN A 91 -1.07 11.39 11.87
CA ASN A 91 -0.60 10.09 12.37
C ASN A 91 0.93 10.00 12.20
N PRO A 92 1.73 9.96 13.30
CA PRO A 92 3.19 9.99 13.22
C PRO A 92 3.81 8.83 12.42
N SER A 93 3.23 7.62 12.48
CA SER A 93 3.84 6.44 11.86
C SER A 93 3.78 6.45 10.32
N ALA A 94 2.68 6.93 9.74
CA ALA A 94 2.55 7.04 8.28
C ALA A 94 3.46 8.15 7.73
N ILE A 95 3.52 9.32 8.42
CA ILE A 95 4.41 10.42 8.05
C ILE A 95 5.86 9.95 8.07
N ILE A 96 6.33 9.41 9.19
CA ILE A 96 7.71 8.96 9.35
C ILE A 96 8.07 7.94 8.25
N SER A 97 7.15 7.04 7.89
CA SER A 97 7.41 6.07 6.82
C SER A 97 7.52 6.73 5.44
N LEU A 98 6.68 7.71 5.15
CA LEU A 98 6.72 8.45 3.89
C LEU A 98 7.96 9.34 3.82
N ASP A 99 8.32 10.03 4.90
CA ASP A 99 9.53 10.86 4.98
C ASP A 99 10.78 10.00 4.83
N GLU A 100 10.87 8.85 5.54
CA GLU A 100 11.98 7.91 5.40
C GLU A 100 12.17 7.43 3.96
N LEU A 101 11.07 7.22 3.21
CA LEU A 101 11.11 6.81 1.81
C LEU A 101 11.40 8.01 0.91
N GLY A 102 10.84 9.18 1.21
CA GLY A 102 11.02 10.43 0.48
C GLY A 102 12.49 10.87 0.45
N ASP A 103 13.22 10.73 1.56
CA ASP A 103 14.67 11.00 1.61
C ASP A 103 15.49 10.15 0.62
N CYS A 104 14.94 9.03 0.18
CA CYS A 104 15.60 8.10 -0.73
C CYS A 104 15.04 8.12 -2.16
N VAL A 105 13.86 8.72 -2.37
CA VAL A 105 13.12 8.74 -3.63
C VAL A 105 12.63 10.17 -3.92
N SER A 106 13.39 11.19 -3.51
CA SER A 106 13.03 12.61 -3.63
C SER A 106 13.30 13.20 -5.02
N GLY A 107 13.01 12.45 -6.06
CA GLY A 107 12.85 13.02 -7.40
C GLY A 107 11.51 13.79 -7.49
N ARG A 108 11.48 14.88 -8.22
CA ARG A 108 10.23 15.55 -8.58
C ARG A 108 9.38 14.58 -9.42
N PHE A 109 8.56 13.79 -8.77
CA PHE A 109 7.54 13.03 -9.46
C PHE A 109 6.50 14.03 -10.01
N SER A 110 6.77 14.52 -11.20
CA SER A 110 5.75 15.21 -11.99
C SER A 110 4.69 14.17 -12.36
N ILE A 111 3.44 14.47 -12.02
CA ILE A 111 2.27 13.59 -12.26
C ILE A 111 1.93 13.51 -13.78
N GLU A 112 2.86 13.80 -14.64
CA GLU A 112 2.56 14.07 -16.06
C GLU A 112 2.49 12.85 -16.97
N SER A 113 2.79 11.63 -16.54
CA SER A 113 2.55 10.46 -17.40
C SER A 113 2.19 9.19 -16.61
N GLU A 114 1.04 8.59 -16.94
CA GLU A 114 0.66 7.24 -16.49
C GLU A 114 1.69 6.18 -16.90
N ILE A 115 2.48 6.44 -17.93
CA ILE A 115 3.50 5.54 -18.47
C ILE A 115 4.71 5.53 -17.54
N GLU A 116 5.16 6.69 -17.07
CA GLU A 116 6.27 6.81 -16.12
C GLU A 116 5.93 6.17 -14.77
N SER A 117 4.72 6.39 -14.27
CA SER A 117 4.25 5.78 -13.03
C SER A 117 4.26 4.25 -13.11
N LYS A 118 3.82 3.66 -14.22
CA LYS A 118 3.84 2.21 -14.45
C LYS A 118 5.26 1.66 -14.56
N HIS A 119 6.17 2.41 -15.17
CA HIS A 119 7.57 2.03 -15.25
C HIS A 119 8.22 2.00 -13.86
N ILE A 120 8.01 3.02 -13.05
CA ILE A 120 8.50 3.09 -11.67
C ILE A 120 7.93 1.94 -10.82
N GLU A 121 6.61 1.70 -10.89
CA GLU A 121 5.98 0.58 -10.19
C GLU A 121 6.63 -0.77 -10.55
N SER A 122 6.82 -1.04 -11.84
CA SER A 122 7.43 -2.28 -12.32
C SER A 122 8.90 -2.42 -11.91
N THR A 123 9.63 -1.31 -11.86
CA THR A 123 11.03 -1.26 -11.44
C THR A 123 11.15 -1.56 -9.94
N ILE A 124 10.30 -0.94 -9.10
CA ILE A 124 10.26 -1.22 -7.67
C ILE A 124 9.88 -2.69 -7.41
N ASP A 125 8.88 -3.22 -8.10
CA ASP A 125 8.49 -4.63 -7.98
C ASP A 125 9.66 -5.55 -8.33
N THR A 126 10.36 -5.29 -9.43
CA THR A 126 11.53 -6.06 -9.84
C THR A 126 12.64 -6.00 -8.80
N PHE A 127 12.92 -4.84 -8.24
CA PHE A 127 13.88 -4.67 -7.15
C PHE A 127 13.48 -5.51 -5.93
N LEU A 128 12.23 -5.44 -5.50
CA LEU A 128 11.74 -6.16 -4.32
C LEU A 128 11.82 -7.68 -4.51
N TRP A 129 11.54 -8.18 -5.71
CA TRP A 129 11.68 -9.60 -6.02
C TRP A 129 13.10 -10.11 -5.99
N LYS A 130 14.10 -9.27 -6.29
CA LYS A 130 15.54 -9.59 -6.16
C LYS A 130 16.00 -9.67 -4.71
N GLN A 131 15.22 -9.14 -3.74
CA GLN A 131 15.57 -9.19 -2.32
C GLN A 131 15.12 -10.49 -1.66
N GLY A 132 15.87 -10.94 -0.64
CA GLY A 132 15.47 -12.08 0.19
C GLY A 132 14.10 -11.85 0.86
N HIS A 133 13.35 -12.94 1.06
CA HIS A 133 11.97 -12.92 1.58
C HIS A 133 11.80 -12.08 2.85
N GLU A 134 12.69 -12.21 3.83
CA GLU A 134 12.61 -11.47 5.10
C GLU A 134 12.74 -9.96 4.89
N LYS A 135 13.75 -9.52 4.13
CA LYS A 135 14.00 -8.10 3.85
C LYS A 135 12.84 -7.49 3.07
N ARG A 136 12.35 -8.20 2.05
CA ARG A 136 11.18 -7.79 1.25
C ARG A 136 9.93 -7.67 2.12
N ASN A 137 9.67 -8.64 3.00
CA ASN A 137 8.52 -8.61 3.90
C ASN A 137 8.59 -7.40 4.86
N ILE A 138 9.74 -7.13 5.46
CA ILE A 138 9.95 -5.98 6.36
C ILE A 138 9.72 -4.67 5.60
N PHE A 139 10.23 -4.54 4.38
CA PHE A 139 10.07 -3.35 3.55
C PHE A 139 8.60 -3.11 3.19
N ILE A 140 7.89 -4.15 2.71
CA ILE A 140 6.47 -4.08 2.38
C ILE A 140 5.64 -3.72 3.63
N ARG A 141 5.94 -4.31 4.78
CA ARG A 141 5.26 -3.98 6.03
C ARG A 141 5.41 -2.51 6.38
N ARG A 142 6.61 -1.97 6.27
CA ARG A 142 6.88 -0.57 6.64
C ARG A 142 6.25 0.42 5.68
N TYR A 143 6.45 0.25 4.37
CA TYR A 143 6.11 1.26 3.35
C TYR A 143 4.80 1.01 2.61
N TRP A 144 4.30 -0.22 2.63
CA TRP A 144 3.01 -0.54 2.02
C TRP A 144 1.88 -0.60 3.03
N TYR A 145 2.11 -1.29 4.16
CA TYR A 145 1.11 -1.44 5.22
C TYR A 145 1.23 -0.41 6.34
N PHE A 146 2.28 0.40 6.35
CA PHE A 146 2.58 1.42 7.38
C PHE A 146 2.69 0.85 8.80
N ASP A 147 3.16 -0.39 8.93
CA ASP A 147 3.43 -1.00 10.23
C ASP A 147 4.46 -0.16 11.01
N SER A 148 4.26 -0.01 12.31
CA SER A 148 5.29 0.56 13.18
C SER A 148 6.47 -0.40 13.30
N ILE A 149 7.65 0.14 13.69
CA ILE A 149 8.84 -0.70 13.90
C ILE A 149 8.55 -1.79 14.94
N GLU A 150 7.84 -1.45 16.02
CA GLU A 150 7.43 -2.37 17.08
C GLU A 150 6.57 -3.51 16.53
N SER A 151 5.56 -3.18 15.74
CA SER A 151 4.68 -4.17 15.10
C SER A 151 5.45 -5.11 14.15
N ILE A 152 6.44 -4.56 13.41
CA ILE A 152 7.32 -5.37 12.55
C ILE A 152 8.18 -6.31 13.40
N CYS A 153 8.74 -5.84 14.53
CA CYS A 153 9.53 -6.67 15.46
C CYS A 153 8.70 -7.82 16.01
N GLU A 154 7.49 -7.56 16.47
CA GLU A 154 6.57 -8.58 16.99
C GLU A 154 6.25 -9.66 15.94
N LYS A 155 6.04 -9.26 14.69
CA LYS A 155 5.69 -10.18 13.59
C LYS A 155 6.87 -10.95 13.01
N THR A 156 8.08 -10.42 13.14
CA THR A 156 9.30 -11.03 12.54
C THR A 156 10.23 -11.67 13.56
N GLY A 157 10.09 -11.34 14.83
CA GLY A 157 11.00 -11.78 15.90
C GLY A 157 12.35 -11.06 15.88
N PHE A 158 12.52 -10.01 15.07
CA PHE A 158 13.77 -9.25 15.00
C PHE A 158 13.80 -8.10 15.99
N SER A 159 15.01 -7.74 16.45
CA SER A 159 15.20 -6.54 17.27
C SER A 159 14.95 -5.27 16.47
N GLN A 160 14.59 -4.18 17.15
CA GLN A 160 14.38 -2.87 16.51
C GLN A 160 15.61 -2.40 15.74
N SER A 161 16.82 -2.59 16.29
CA SER A 161 18.07 -2.23 15.63
C SER A 161 18.23 -2.98 14.31
N LYS A 162 17.94 -4.28 14.28
CA LYS A 162 18.01 -5.11 13.08
C LYS A 162 16.98 -4.68 12.03
N VAL A 163 15.74 -4.41 12.43
CA VAL A 163 14.70 -3.93 11.53
C VAL A 163 15.07 -2.58 10.93
N LYS A 164 15.53 -1.62 11.74
CA LYS A 164 15.98 -0.29 11.27
C LYS A 164 17.16 -0.40 10.31
N SER A 165 18.15 -1.24 10.60
CA SER A 165 19.30 -1.48 9.70
C SER A 165 18.85 -2.07 8.35
N ILE A 166 17.97 -3.08 8.37
CA ILE A 166 17.44 -3.67 7.13
C ILE A 166 16.70 -2.63 6.29
N LEU A 167 15.84 -1.81 6.90
CA LEU A 167 15.11 -0.76 6.20
C LEU A 167 16.04 0.29 5.60
N TYR A 168 17.04 0.73 6.34
CA TYR A 168 18.05 1.67 5.86
C TYR A 168 18.81 1.11 4.65
N ASP A 169 19.35 -0.11 4.76
CA ASP A 169 20.08 -0.77 3.67
C ASP A 169 19.21 -0.97 2.43
N MET A 170 17.93 -1.33 2.64
CA MET A 170 16.98 -1.51 1.54
C MET A 170 16.68 -0.20 0.81
N ARG A 171 16.53 0.92 1.53
CA ARG A 171 16.33 2.24 0.93
C ARG A 171 17.54 2.64 0.07
N LEU A 172 18.76 2.51 0.61
CA LEU A 172 19.98 2.84 -0.13
C LEU A 172 20.13 1.99 -1.41
N LYS A 173 19.80 0.69 -1.32
CA LYS A 173 19.82 -0.19 -2.48
C LYS A 173 18.74 0.15 -3.49
N LEU A 174 17.55 0.49 -3.04
CA LEU A 174 16.46 0.93 -3.92
C LEU A 174 16.85 2.18 -4.68
N ARG A 175 17.38 3.20 -3.99
CA ARG A 175 17.85 4.43 -4.61
C ARG A 175 18.85 4.16 -5.73
N LYS A 176 19.93 3.42 -5.43
CA LYS A 176 20.94 3.06 -6.42
C LYS A 176 20.36 2.25 -7.60
N TYR A 177 19.38 1.40 -7.32
CA TYR A 177 18.72 0.62 -8.36
C TYR A 177 17.87 1.51 -9.27
N LEU A 178 17.09 2.44 -8.72
CA LEU A 178 16.31 3.42 -9.49
C LEU A 178 17.23 4.30 -10.36
N GLU A 179 18.33 4.83 -9.78
CA GLU A 179 19.34 5.59 -10.52
C GLU A 179 19.93 4.79 -11.68
N SER A 180 20.18 3.49 -11.50
CA SER A 180 20.72 2.61 -12.56
C SER A 180 19.73 2.30 -13.68
N GLU A 181 18.43 2.42 -13.40
CA GLU A 181 17.35 2.28 -14.39
C GLU A 181 16.96 3.63 -15.04
N GLY A 182 17.74 4.69 -14.76
CA GLY A 182 17.53 6.02 -15.34
C GLY A 182 16.41 6.84 -14.68
N ILE A 183 15.95 6.44 -13.49
CA ILE A 183 14.95 7.16 -12.73
C ILE A 183 15.66 8.15 -11.80
N GLU A 184 15.41 9.45 -11.98
CA GLU A 184 15.93 10.50 -11.09
C GLU A 184 15.28 10.41 -9.70
N VAL A 185 16.10 10.30 -8.63
CA VAL A 185 15.69 10.15 -7.24
C VAL A 185 16.45 11.08 -6.28
#